data_6d2f2a3a8bf4a3b6d8a3078e0ffcb617
#
_entry.id   6d2f2a3a8bf4a3b6d8a3078e0ffcb617
#
_cell.length_a   1.000
_cell.length_b   1.000
_cell.length_c   1.000
_cell.angle_alpha   90.00
_cell.angle_beta   90.00
_cell.angle_gamma   90.00
#
_symmetry.space_group_name_H-M   'P 1'
#
loop_
_entity.id
_entity.type
_entity.pdbx_description
1 polymer ?
#
loop_
_entity_poly.entity_id
_entity_poly.type
_entity_poly.pdbx_seq_one_letter_code
_entity_poly.pdbx_strand_id
1 'polypeptide(L)'
;MTFKLTAVPAFRLPEEYRHMGEPSAWAKMTRPGQSMHSFLEAAFFDADGNLWLSDVPYGRVFKVSPEGDWSLAHQIDGEPHAMRIAPDGRHIAVDYRHGLIELTGQSDFKVLSTGLGSQPYLGLSDMAYAPDGALWFTDSGRTSLSAPKGRVYCLSPGGVLRLVLDCLPYSNGICFSPDGAWVYVAATRANQVWRLSSNLPATGQPMVGVFLQLSGGLGPDGLATNEQGWLTVAQAQAGRAYVFDALGDPIAEVRLPEGLWTPSVTFHPDDQSKLYIVDAQTGTIFVANIPQ
;
A
#
# COMPACT_ATOMS: atom_id res chain seq x y z
N MET A 1 13.11 -19.41 15.27
CA MET A 1 13.53 -18.26 16.11
C MET A 1 13.23 -17.00 15.31
N THR A 2 12.50 -16.03 15.87
CA THR A 2 12.17 -14.76 15.18
C THR A 2 13.33 -13.77 15.32
N PHE A 3 13.86 -13.25 14.23
CA PHE A 3 14.89 -12.21 14.25
C PHE A 3 14.33 -10.88 14.74
N LYS A 4 15.08 -10.18 15.58
CA LYS A 4 14.79 -8.82 16.03
C LYS A 4 15.80 -7.88 15.41
N LEU A 5 15.36 -7.05 14.46
CA LEU A 5 16.22 -6.20 13.64
C LEU A 5 15.87 -4.73 13.90
N THR A 6 16.84 -3.87 13.66
CA THR A 6 16.63 -2.42 13.58
C THR A 6 17.00 -1.97 12.17
N ALA A 7 16.08 -1.31 11.50
CA ALA A 7 16.31 -0.76 10.18
C ALA A 7 17.24 0.47 10.25
N VAL A 8 17.90 0.76 9.14
CA VAL A 8 18.73 1.96 8.99
C VAL A 8 18.15 2.87 7.90
N PRO A 9 18.32 4.20 7.97
CA PRO A 9 17.86 5.10 6.93
C PRO A 9 18.52 4.78 5.58
N ALA A 10 17.71 4.66 4.53
CA ALA A 10 18.17 4.54 3.15
C ALA A 10 17.98 5.86 2.41
N PHE A 11 16.78 6.42 2.43
CA PHE A 11 16.44 7.68 1.76
C PHE A 11 15.64 8.58 2.69
N ARG A 12 15.76 9.90 2.51
CA ARG A 12 14.92 10.89 3.20
C ARG A 12 14.32 11.84 2.17
N LEU A 13 13.05 12.21 2.37
CA LEU A 13 12.39 13.23 1.56
C LEU A 13 13.19 14.54 1.65
N PRO A 14 13.67 15.09 0.51
CA PRO A 14 14.39 16.35 0.47
C PRO A 14 13.58 17.51 1.07
N GLU A 15 14.28 18.49 1.65
CA GLU A 15 13.64 19.64 2.31
C GLU A 15 12.79 20.46 1.35
N GLU A 16 13.18 20.58 0.07
CA GLU A 16 12.42 21.27 -0.95
C GLU A 16 11.06 20.65 -1.25
N TYR A 17 10.88 19.36 -0.95
CA TYR A 17 9.60 18.67 -1.10
C TYR A 17 8.79 18.63 0.19
N ARG A 18 9.31 19.16 1.30
CA ARG A 18 8.54 19.24 2.54
C ARG A 18 7.52 20.37 2.47
N HIS A 19 6.25 20.00 2.63
CA HIS A 19 5.18 21.01 2.65
C HIS A 19 5.25 21.83 3.94
N MET A 20 5.38 23.14 3.78
CA MET A 20 5.49 24.07 4.90
C MET A 20 4.24 24.97 5.05
N GLY A 21 3.23 24.76 4.20
CA GLY A 21 2.00 25.54 4.18
C GLY A 21 0.92 24.98 5.09
N GLU A 22 -0.30 25.47 4.85
CA GLU A 22 -1.50 24.96 5.53
C GLU A 22 -1.71 23.47 5.21
N PRO A 23 -2.02 22.62 6.21
CA PRO A 23 -2.31 21.22 5.99
C PRO A 23 -3.53 21.04 5.04
N SER A 24 -3.45 20.08 4.15
CA SER A 24 -4.56 19.71 3.26
C SER A 24 -5.80 19.26 4.04
N ALA A 25 -6.94 19.12 3.37
CA ALA A 25 -8.15 18.57 3.97
C ALA A 25 -7.93 17.15 4.50
N TRP A 26 -7.21 16.32 3.74
CA TRP A 26 -6.84 14.96 4.15
C TRP A 26 -5.98 14.97 5.42
N ALA A 27 -4.95 15.84 5.47
CA ALA A 27 -4.07 15.97 6.64
C ALA A 27 -4.83 16.40 7.88
N LYS A 28 -5.71 17.42 7.77
CA LYS A 28 -6.57 17.88 8.87
C LYS A 28 -7.52 16.80 9.38
N MET A 29 -8.04 15.97 8.47
CA MET A 29 -8.95 14.87 8.79
C MET A 29 -8.22 13.68 9.43
N THR A 30 -7.00 13.37 8.96
CA THR A 30 -6.22 12.19 9.39
C THR A 30 -5.43 12.47 10.67
N ARG A 31 -4.91 13.68 10.81
CA ARG A 31 -4.13 14.14 11.97
C ARG A 31 -4.56 15.53 12.43
N PRO A 32 -5.74 15.67 13.04
CA PRO A 32 -6.24 16.96 13.49
C PRO A 32 -5.26 17.63 14.46
N GLY A 33 -4.97 18.91 14.20
CA GLY A 33 -4.10 19.73 15.04
C GLY A 33 -2.59 19.48 14.91
N GLN A 34 -2.17 18.62 13.96
CA GLN A 34 -0.75 18.37 13.69
C GLN A 34 -0.34 18.94 12.33
N SER A 35 0.89 19.47 12.26
CA SER A 35 1.52 19.77 10.97
C SER A 35 1.99 18.47 10.31
N MET A 36 1.87 18.43 8.98
CA MET A 36 2.28 17.26 8.19
C MET A 36 3.01 17.76 6.94
N HIS A 37 4.29 17.50 6.82
CA HIS A 37 5.07 17.92 5.65
C HIS A 37 4.91 16.97 4.45
N SER A 38 4.50 15.73 4.70
CA SER A 38 4.25 14.66 3.72
C SER A 38 3.54 13.50 4.41
N PHE A 39 2.97 12.59 3.63
CA PHE A 39 2.56 11.26 4.07
C PHE A 39 2.89 10.28 2.95
N LEU A 40 4.14 9.80 2.97
CA LEU A 40 4.64 8.87 1.96
C LEU A 40 4.09 7.49 2.21
N GLU A 41 3.58 6.82 1.15
CA GLU A 41 3.11 5.43 1.21
C GLU A 41 3.18 4.71 -0.14
N ALA A 42 2.67 3.48 -0.18
CA ALA A 42 2.54 2.60 -1.35
C ALA A 42 3.83 2.43 -2.14
N ALA A 43 4.94 2.23 -1.42
CA ALA A 43 6.25 2.03 -2.00
C ALA A 43 6.29 0.80 -2.91
N PHE A 44 6.87 0.94 -4.10
CA PHE A 44 7.19 -0.18 -4.99
C PHE A 44 8.40 0.17 -5.87
N PHE A 45 9.10 -0.84 -6.34
CA PHE A 45 10.18 -0.67 -7.31
C PHE A 45 9.67 -0.94 -8.72
N ASP A 46 10.11 -0.12 -9.69
CA ASP A 46 9.94 -0.42 -11.10
C ASP A 46 11.04 -1.36 -11.63
N ALA A 47 10.95 -1.72 -12.92
CA ALA A 47 11.91 -2.62 -13.55
C ALA A 47 13.33 -2.04 -13.71
N ASP A 48 13.46 -0.73 -13.59
CA ASP A 48 14.75 -0.02 -13.65
C ASP A 48 15.37 0.17 -12.25
N GLY A 49 14.72 -0.36 -11.20
CA GLY A 49 15.17 -0.24 -9.82
C GLY A 49 14.85 1.10 -9.15
N ASN A 50 14.02 1.94 -9.76
CA ASN A 50 13.57 3.16 -9.10
C ASN A 50 12.47 2.84 -8.07
N LEU A 51 12.56 3.48 -6.91
CA LEU A 51 11.53 3.40 -5.87
C LEU A 51 10.46 4.49 -6.13
N TRP A 52 9.22 4.07 -6.22
CA TRP A 52 8.07 4.95 -6.37
C TRP A 52 7.28 5.04 -5.07
N LEU A 53 6.74 6.24 -4.79
CA LEU A 53 6.03 6.55 -3.54
C LEU A 53 4.90 7.54 -3.84
N SER A 54 3.74 7.32 -3.25
CA SER A 54 2.68 8.32 -3.18
C SER A 54 2.88 9.22 -1.97
N ASP A 55 2.50 10.49 -2.08
CA ASP A 55 2.40 11.45 -0.98
C ASP A 55 0.99 12.02 -0.97
N VAL A 56 0.14 11.34 -0.25
CA VAL A 56 -1.32 11.44 -0.29
C VAL A 56 -1.83 12.86 -0.08
N PRO A 57 -1.44 13.57 1.02
CA PRO A 57 -2.07 14.83 1.38
C PRO A 57 -1.84 15.95 0.37
N TYR A 58 -0.84 15.81 -0.49
CA TYR A 58 -0.43 16.87 -1.42
C TYR A 58 -0.49 16.45 -2.89
N GLY A 59 -1.15 15.32 -3.17
CA GLY A 59 -1.43 14.85 -4.53
C GLY A 59 -0.18 14.47 -5.32
N ARG A 60 0.92 14.09 -4.64
CA ARG A 60 2.22 13.89 -5.26
C ARG A 60 2.56 12.42 -5.44
N VAL A 61 3.29 12.12 -6.50
CA VAL A 61 3.95 10.83 -6.71
C VAL A 61 5.42 11.10 -6.96
N PHE A 62 6.28 10.53 -6.14
CA PHE A 62 7.73 10.63 -6.25
C PHE A 62 8.33 9.38 -6.87
N LYS A 63 9.45 9.60 -7.58
CA LYS A 63 10.37 8.57 -8.03
C LYS A 63 11.74 8.84 -7.43
N VAL A 64 12.37 7.83 -6.84
CA VAL A 64 13.72 7.88 -6.27
C VAL A 64 14.58 6.92 -7.06
N SER A 65 15.68 7.42 -7.64
CA SER A 65 16.62 6.58 -8.40
C SER A 65 17.38 5.62 -7.47
N PRO A 66 18.04 4.59 -8.00
CA PRO A 66 18.93 3.72 -7.20
C PRO A 66 20.04 4.48 -6.46
N GLU A 67 20.48 5.63 -7.00
CA GLU A 67 21.48 6.52 -6.40
C GLU A 67 20.90 7.40 -5.29
N GLY A 68 19.56 7.46 -5.16
CA GLY A 68 18.86 8.24 -4.14
C GLY A 68 18.40 9.62 -4.60
N ASP A 69 18.40 9.89 -5.91
CA ASP A 69 17.93 11.16 -6.47
C ASP A 69 16.39 11.17 -6.54
N TRP A 70 15.78 12.14 -5.89
CA TRP A 70 14.33 12.33 -5.87
C TRP A 70 13.86 13.17 -7.04
N SER A 71 12.75 12.76 -7.64
CA SER A 71 12.04 13.52 -8.65
C SER A 71 10.53 13.48 -8.43
N LEU A 72 9.87 14.62 -8.65
CA LEU A 72 8.42 14.73 -8.62
C LEU A 72 7.87 14.29 -9.98
N ALA A 73 7.36 13.06 -10.03
CA ALA A 73 6.82 12.50 -11.27
C ALA A 73 5.42 13.03 -11.57
N HIS A 74 4.55 13.11 -10.56
CA HIS A 74 3.19 13.63 -10.69
C HIS A 74 2.82 14.51 -9.51
N GLN A 75 2.01 15.55 -9.78
CA GLN A 75 1.35 16.35 -8.75
C GLN A 75 -0.03 16.78 -9.26
N ILE A 76 -1.06 16.16 -8.74
CA ILE A 76 -2.46 16.37 -9.15
C ILE A 76 -3.28 17.00 -8.03
N ASP A 77 -4.42 17.57 -8.36
CA ASP A 77 -5.45 17.95 -7.37
C ASP A 77 -6.22 16.69 -6.95
N GLY A 78 -5.59 15.83 -6.16
CA GLY A 78 -6.11 14.55 -5.71
C GLY A 78 -5.47 14.09 -4.41
N GLU A 79 -5.81 12.88 -4.03
CA GLU A 79 -5.29 12.17 -2.86
C GLU A 79 -4.89 10.74 -3.28
N PRO A 80 -3.81 10.59 -4.12
CA PRO A 80 -3.37 9.29 -4.63
C PRO A 80 -2.76 8.48 -3.47
N HIS A 81 -3.46 7.42 -3.07
CA HIS A 81 -2.98 6.51 -2.02
C HIS A 81 -1.96 5.53 -2.58
N ALA A 82 -2.22 4.92 -3.73
CA ALA A 82 -1.25 4.06 -4.39
C ALA A 82 -1.22 4.31 -5.90
N MET A 83 -0.06 4.08 -6.50
CA MET A 83 0.14 4.06 -7.94
C MET A 83 0.90 2.80 -8.32
N ARG A 84 0.61 2.23 -9.47
CA ARG A 84 1.39 1.15 -10.09
C ARG A 84 1.53 1.42 -11.59
N ILE A 85 2.62 0.94 -12.17
CA ILE A 85 2.82 0.93 -13.61
C ILE A 85 2.11 -0.30 -14.16
N ALA A 86 1.14 -0.08 -15.04
CA ALA A 86 0.41 -1.15 -15.69
C ALA A 86 1.32 -1.90 -16.70
N PRO A 87 0.96 -3.14 -17.10
CA PRO A 87 1.75 -3.90 -18.08
C PRO A 87 1.96 -3.19 -19.43
N ASP A 88 1.09 -2.25 -19.78
CA ASP A 88 1.18 -1.42 -20.98
C ASP A 88 1.93 -0.08 -20.77
N GLY A 89 2.53 0.11 -19.59
CA GLY A 89 3.32 1.28 -19.23
C GLY A 89 2.53 2.47 -18.71
N ARG A 90 1.18 2.39 -18.62
CA ARG A 90 0.37 3.47 -18.02
C ARG A 90 0.56 3.54 -16.52
N HIS A 91 0.55 4.75 -15.97
CA HIS A 91 0.55 4.98 -14.54
C HIS A 91 -0.89 5.00 -14.03
N ILE A 92 -1.30 3.95 -13.34
CA ILE A 92 -2.64 3.82 -12.77
C ILE A 92 -2.56 4.07 -11.28
N ALA A 93 -3.47 4.91 -10.76
CA ALA A 93 -3.51 5.23 -9.35
C ALA A 93 -4.91 5.01 -8.76
N VAL A 94 -4.94 4.61 -7.50
CA VAL A 94 -6.11 4.65 -6.65
C VAL A 94 -6.09 5.95 -5.86
N ASP A 95 -7.05 6.81 -6.14
CA ASP A 95 -7.18 8.13 -5.54
C ASP A 95 -8.39 8.17 -4.61
N TYR A 96 -8.21 8.68 -3.39
CA TYR A 96 -9.27 8.70 -2.38
C TYR A 96 -10.46 9.57 -2.79
N ARG A 97 -10.22 10.66 -3.56
CA ARG A 97 -11.25 11.60 -4.01
C ARG A 97 -11.86 11.22 -5.35
N HIS A 98 -11.04 10.72 -6.28
CA HIS A 98 -11.42 10.56 -7.68
C HIS A 98 -11.66 9.10 -8.08
N GLY A 99 -11.31 8.14 -7.24
CA GLY A 99 -11.43 6.71 -7.52
C GLY A 99 -10.24 6.15 -8.31
N LEU A 100 -10.49 5.30 -9.28
CA LEU A 100 -9.44 4.74 -10.12
C LEU A 100 -9.13 5.72 -11.25
N ILE A 101 -7.88 6.16 -11.35
CA ILE A 101 -7.43 7.17 -12.31
C ILE A 101 -6.19 6.70 -13.09
N GLU A 102 -5.99 7.27 -14.26
CA GLU A 102 -4.76 7.19 -15.04
C GLU A 102 -4.05 8.55 -14.96
N LEU A 103 -2.81 8.56 -14.51
CA LEU A 103 -1.96 9.76 -14.51
C LEU A 103 -1.40 9.93 -15.92
N THR A 104 -1.85 10.97 -16.64
CA THR A 104 -1.55 11.17 -18.06
C THR A 104 -0.47 12.22 -18.34
N GLY A 105 -0.08 12.95 -17.30
CA GLY A 105 0.95 13.99 -17.35
C GLY A 105 1.46 14.28 -15.94
N GLN A 106 2.29 15.31 -15.80
CA GLN A 106 2.78 15.69 -14.46
C GLN A 106 1.63 16.18 -13.55
N SER A 107 0.66 16.91 -14.12
CA SER A 107 -0.46 17.46 -13.32
C SER A 107 -1.83 17.00 -13.84
N ASP A 108 -1.88 16.15 -14.85
CA ASP A 108 -3.10 15.72 -15.50
C ASP A 108 -3.44 14.27 -15.18
N PHE A 109 -4.73 13.99 -15.06
CA PHE A 109 -5.22 12.63 -14.92
C PHE A 109 -6.55 12.43 -15.64
N LYS A 110 -6.86 11.17 -15.91
CA LYS A 110 -8.13 10.71 -16.46
C LYS A 110 -8.81 9.78 -15.47
N VAL A 111 -10.06 10.06 -15.13
CA VAL A 111 -10.86 9.15 -14.29
C VAL A 111 -11.26 7.93 -15.11
N LEU A 112 -10.91 6.75 -14.61
CA LEU A 112 -11.26 5.47 -15.21
C LEU A 112 -12.53 4.87 -14.60
N SER A 113 -12.69 5.00 -13.27
CA SER A 113 -13.88 4.52 -12.55
C SER A 113 -14.05 5.27 -11.22
N THR A 114 -15.29 5.55 -10.87
CA THR A 114 -15.67 6.15 -9.58
C THR A 114 -16.48 5.22 -8.68
N GLY A 115 -16.73 3.98 -9.14
CA GLY A 115 -17.54 3.00 -8.41
C GLY A 115 -17.98 1.83 -9.27
N LEU A 116 -18.84 0.98 -8.73
CA LEU A 116 -19.44 -0.16 -9.44
C LEU A 116 -20.95 0.07 -9.58
N GLY A 117 -21.43 0.23 -10.81
CA GLY A 117 -22.82 0.58 -11.08
C GLY A 117 -23.22 1.91 -10.43
N SER A 118 -24.22 1.91 -9.57
CA SER A 118 -24.66 3.09 -8.81
C SER A 118 -23.96 3.26 -7.46
N GLN A 119 -23.05 2.37 -7.09
CA GLN A 119 -22.33 2.42 -5.82
C GLN A 119 -20.98 3.11 -6.00
N PRO A 120 -20.78 4.33 -5.47
CA PRO A 120 -19.49 4.99 -5.50
C PRO A 120 -18.49 4.26 -4.58
N TYR A 121 -17.20 4.46 -4.85
CA TYR A 121 -16.16 4.07 -3.92
C TYR A 121 -16.27 4.86 -2.61
N LEU A 122 -15.80 4.28 -1.53
CA LEU A 122 -15.77 4.89 -0.20
C LEU A 122 -14.53 5.76 0.01
N GLY A 123 -13.47 5.42 -0.70
CA GLY A 123 -12.14 6.01 -0.65
C GLY A 123 -11.09 4.92 -0.86
N LEU A 124 -10.53 4.88 -2.06
CA LEU A 124 -9.56 3.84 -2.46
C LEU A 124 -8.25 3.98 -1.67
N SER A 125 -7.57 2.85 -1.43
CA SER A 125 -6.38 2.80 -0.57
C SER A 125 -5.16 2.17 -1.21
N ASP A 126 -5.19 0.90 -1.62
CA ASP A 126 -4.02 0.23 -2.21
C ASP A 126 -4.42 -0.61 -3.43
N MET A 127 -3.41 -1.03 -4.21
CA MET A 127 -3.63 -1.79 -5.42
C MET A 127 -2.46 -2.70 -5.77
N ALA A 128 -2.76 -3.82 -6.42
CA ALA A 128 -1.77 -4.76 -6.94
C ALA A 128 -2.26 -5.39 -8.25
N TYR A 129 -1.33 -5.64 -9.17
CA TYR A 129 -1.60 -6.43 -10.36
C TYR A 129 -1.41 -7.91 -10.07
N ALA A 130 -2.38 -8.72 -10.47
CA ALA A 130 -2.25 -10.16 -10.51
C ALA A 130 -1.36 -10.60 -11.70
N PRO A 131 -0.78 -11.81 -11.67
CA PRO A 131 0.04 -12.32 -12.78
C PRO A 131 -0.70 -12.40 -14.13
N ASP A 132 -2.02 -12.52 -14.12
CA ASP A 132 -2.88 -12.53 -15.31
C ASP A 132 -3.18 -11.12 -15.84
N GLY A 133 -2.64 -10.06 -15.20
CA GLY A 133 -2.84 -8.66 -15.53
C GLY A 133 -4.12 -8.05 -14.95
N ALA A 134 -4.91 -8.79 -14.17
CA ALA A 134 -6.05 -8.20 -13.46
C ALA A 134 -5.57 -7.24 -12.37
N LEU A 135 -6.23 -6.09 -12.27
CA LEU A 135 -5.96 -5.11 -11.22
C LEU A 135 -6.87 -5.34 -10.03
N TRP A 136 -6.27 -5.63 -8.88
CA TRP A 136 -7.01 -5.71 -7.62
C TRP A 136 -6.74 -4.48 -6.78
N PHE A 137 -7.76 -3.94 -6.14
CA PHE A 137 -7.62 -2.75 -5.30
C PHE A 137 -8.60 -2.73 -4.15
N THR A 138 -8.23 -2.01 -3.11
CA THR A 138 -8.98 -1.88 -1.86
C THR A 138 -9.69 -0.54 -1.80
N ASP A 139 -10.87 -0.56 -1.18
CA ASP A 139 -11.74 0.59 -0.97
C ASP A 139 -12.04 0.67 0.53
N SER A 140 -11.16 1.35 1.24
CA SER A 140 -11.17 1.38 2.70
C SER A 140 -12.21 2.34 3.27
N GLY A 141 -12.38 3.48 2.63
CA GLY A 141 -13.16 4.57 3.22
C GLY A 141 -12.66 4.88 4.64
N ARG A 142 -13.59 5.18 5.52
CA ARG A 142 -13.33 5.29 6.97
C ARG A 142 -14.07 4.21 7.75
N THR A 143 -13.95 2.98 7.27
CA THR A 143 -14.61 1.82 7.85
C THR A 143 -13.88 1.30 9.09
N SER A 144 -14.53 0.51 9.91
CA SER A 144 -13.96 0.01 11.16
C SER A 144 -14.69 -1.25 11.62
N LEU A 145 -14.31 -1.80 12.76
CA LEU A 145 -15.00 -2.97 13.37
C LEU A 145 -16.47 -2.70 13.67
N SER A 146 -16.85 -1.45 13.98
CA SER A 146 -18.25 -1.09 14.22
C SER A 146 -19.06 -0.93 12.92
N ALA A 147 -18.38 -0.77 11.78
CA ALA A 147 -18.98 -0.65 10.46
C ALA A 147 -18.03 -1.24 9.40
N PRO A 148 -17.91 -2.57 9.33
CA PRO A 148 -16.93 -3.25 8.47
C PRO A 148 -17.45 -3.29 7.02
N LYS A 149 -17.39 -2.15 6.34
CA LYS A 149 -17.90 -1.96 4.98
C LYS A 149 -16.78 -1.73 3.96
N GLY A 150 -15.52 -1.94 4.34
CA GLY A 150 -14.38 -1.89 3.43
C GLY A 150 -14.52 -2.97 2.36
N ARG A 151 -14.07 -2.66 1.14
CA ARG A 151 -14.27 -3.49 -0.04
C ARG A 151 -12.97 -3.86 -0.72
N VAL A 152 -13.02 -4.94 -1.49
CA VAL A 152 -11.98 -5.35 -2.43
C VAL A 152 -12.62 -5.51 -3.80
N TYR A 153 -12.00 -4.94 -4.81
CA TYR A 153 -12.42 -5.04 -6.20
C TYR A 153 -11.36 -5.75 -7.04
N CYS A 154 -11.81 -6.37 -8.12
CA CYS A 154 -10.97 -6.92 -9.18
C CYS A 154 -11.45 -6.37 -10.52
N LEU A 155 -10.54 -5.71 -11.26
CA LEU A 155 -10.76 -5.25 -12.62
C LEU A 155 -9.98 -6.18 -13.56
N SER A 156 -10.69 -6.98 -14.34
CA SER A 156 -10.04 -7.87 -15.31
C SER A 156 -9.32 -7.10 -16.44
N PRO A 157 -8.36 -7.71 -17.15
CA PRO A 157 -7.74 -7.11 -18.32
C PRO A 157 -8.76 -6.74 -19.42
N GLY A 158 -9.89 -7.44 -19.48
CA GLY A 158 -11.02 -7.14 -20.38
C GLY A 158 -11.92 -5.99 -19.91
N GLY A 159 -11.58 -5.29 -18.81
CA GLY A 159 -12.34 -4.13 -18.34
C GLY A 159 -13.58 -4.46 -17.49
N VAL A 160 -13.77 -5.72 -17.08
CA VAL A 160 -14.89 -6.11 -16.20
C VAL A 160 -14.51 -5.87 -14.74
N LEU A 161 -15.18 -4.93 -14.09
CA LEU A 161 -15.04 -4.64 -12.66
C LEU A 161 -15.96 -5.55 -11.83
N ARG A 162 -15.41 -6.19 -10.82
CA ARG A 162 -16.13 -7.09 -9.89
C ARG A 162 -15.86 -6.69 -8.45
N LEU A 163 -16.90 -6.64 -7.62
CA LEU A 163 -16.80 -6.59 -6.16
C LEU A 163 -16.45 -8.00 -5.66
N VAL A 164 -15.35 -8.11 -4.94
CA VAL A 164 -14.84 -9.39 -4.40
C VAL A 164 -15.24 -9.57 -2.94
N LEU A 165 -15.02 -8.54 -2.11
CA LEU A 165 -15.39 -8.51 -0.69
C LEU A 165 -15.98 -7.14 -0.34
N ASP A 166 -16.88 -7.10 0.64
CA ASP A 166 -17.57 -5.87 1.11
C ASP A 166 -17.73 -5.78 2.63
N CYS A 167 -16.95 -6.55 3.37
CA CYS A 167 -17.11 -6.74 4.82
C CYS A 167 -15.84 -6.49 5.64
N LEU A 168 -14.84 -5.78 5.08
CA LEU A 168 -13.58 -5.57 5.80
C LEU A 168 -13.64 -4.37 6.73
N PRO A 169 -13.13 -4.49 7.95
CA PRO A 169 -12.90 -3.36 8.83
C PRO A 169 -11.62 -2.62 8.43
N TYR A 170 -11.74 -1.70 7.45
CA TYR A 170 -10.67 -0.94 6.83
C TYR A 170 -9.76 -1.82 5.95
N SER A 171 -10.22 -2.11 4.73
CA SER A 171 -9.39 -2.78 3.72
C SER A 171 -8.25 -1.86 3.28
N ASN A 172 -7.00 -2.28 3.46
CA ASN A 172 -5.82 -1.45 3.21
C ASN A 172 -4.87 -2.18 2.25
N GLY A 173 -3.63 -2.43 2.64
CA GLY A 173 -2.64 -3.09 1.81
C GLY A 173 -3.16 -4.36 1.14
N ILE A 174 -2.77 -4.57 -0.11
CA ILE A 174 -3.12 -5.75 -0.90
C ILE A 174 -1.90 -6.23 -1.69
N CYS A 175 -1.64 -7.53 -1.66
CA CYS A 175 -0.58 -8.15 -2.48
C CYS A 175 -0.94 -9.60 -2.83
N PHE A 176 -0.16 -10.19 -3.72
CA PHE A 176 -0.30 -11.59 -4.13
C PHE A 176 0.83 -12.44 -3.57
N SER A 177 0.58 -13.75 -3.39
CA SER A 177 1.67 -14.72 -3.28
C SER A 177 2.46 -14.76 -4.59
N PRO A 178 3.76 -15.15 -4.58
CA PRO A 178 4.60 -15.11 -5.78
C PRO A 178 4.09 -16.03 -6.91
N ASP A 179 3.38 -17.09 -6.59
CA ASP A 179 2.70 -17.97 -7.56
C ASP A 179 1.36 -17.42 -8.05
N GLY A 180 0.92 -16.27 -7.50
CA GLY A 180 -0.35 -15.64 -7.82
C GLY A 180 -1.59 -16.37 -7.30
N ALA A 181 -1.45 -17.47 -6.57
CA ALA A 181 -2.58 -18.29 -6.13
C ALA A 181 -3.39 -17.64 -4.99
N TRP A 182 -2.73 -16.85 -4.17
CA TRP A 182 -3.32 -16.20 -3.01
C TRP A 182 -3.28 -14.68 -3.10
N VAL A 183 -4.33 -14.07 -2.59
CA VAL A 183 -4.42 -12.63 -2.33
C VAL A 183 -4.39 -12.41 -0.83
N TYR A 184 -3.51 -11.53 -0.35
CA TYR A 184 -3.46 -11.07 1.02
C TYR A 184 -4.02 -9.66 1.10
N VAL A 185 -4.88 -9.41 2.09
CA VAL A 185 -5.52 -8.10 2.30
C VAL A 185 -5.40 -7.71 3.78
N ALA A 186 -4.87 -6.53 4.03
CA ALA A 186 -4.84 -5.96 5.37
C ALA A 186 -6.24 -5.51 5.80
N ALA A 187 -6.74 -6.07 6.89
CA ALA A 187 -7.92 -5.62 7.62
C ALA A 187 -7.45 -4.81 8.84
N THR A 188 -7.04 -3.56 8.58
CA THR A 188 -6.30 -2.73 9.53
C THR A 188 -6.96 -2.65 10.89
N ARG A 189 -8.25 -2.34 10.94
CA ARG A 189 -8.96 -2.13 12.22
C ARG A 189 -9.27 -3.42 12.99
N ALA A 190 -9.08 -4.60 12.34
CA ALA A 190 -9.12 -5.90 13.02
C ALA A 190 -7.74 -6.38 13.49
N ASN A 191 -6.65 -5.68 13.14
CA ASN A 191 -5.28 -6.15 13.32
C ASN A 191 -5.04 -7.52 12.67
N GLN A 192 -5.59 -7.72 11.46
CA GLN A 192 -5.54 -8.99 10.75
C GLN A 192 -5.05 -8.82 9.32
N VAL A 193 -4.38 -9.85 8.81
CA VAL A 193 -4.23 -10.05 7.37
C VAL A 193 -5.15 -11.20 6.96
N TRP A 194 -6.05 -10.93 6.02
CA TRP A 194 -6.93 -11.93 5.44
C TRP A 194 -6.32 -12.52 4.18
N ARG A 195 -6.67 -13.78 3.88
CA ARG A 195 -6.22 -14.50 2.69
C ARG A 195 -7.38 -15.14 1.98
N LEU A 196 -7.39 -15.01 0.65
CA LEU A 196 -8.35 -15.65 -0.23
C LEU A 196 -7.67 -16.13 -1.51
N SER A 197 -8.31 -17.06 -2.23
CA SER A 197 -7.82 -17.48 -3.55
C SER A 197 -7.99 -16.36 -4.57
N SER A 198 -6.98 -16.16 -5.42
CA SER A 198 -7.09 -15.27 -6.59
C SER A 198 -8.03 -15.83 -7.66
N ASN A 199 -8.19 -17.16 -7.71
CA ASN A 199 -9.16 -17.83 -8.58
C ASN A 199 -10.56 -17.68 -7.97
N LEU A 200 -11.25 -16.61 -8.38
CA LEU A 200 -12.58 -16.30 -7.86
C LEU A 200 -13.64 -17.26 -8.41
N PRO A 201 -14.60 -17.68 -7.59
CA PRO A 201 -15.73 -18.49 -8.05
C PRO A 201 -16.54 -17.70 -9.09
N ALA A 202 -17.08 -18.39 -10.09
CA ALA A 202 -17.92 -17.78 -11.13
C ALA A 202 -19.16 -17.11 -10.52
N THR A 203 -19.68 -17.69 -9.45
CA THR A 203 -20.85 -17.18 -8.70
C THR A 203 -20.61 -17.33 -7.19
N GLY A 204 -21.26 -16.47 -6.41
CA GLY A 204 -21.18 -16.49 -4.95
C GLY A 204 -19.98 -15.71 -4.41
N GLN A 205 -19.75 -15.84 -3.10
CA GLN A 205 -18.66 -15.17 -2.38
C GLN A 205 -17.42 -16.06 -2.34
N PRO A 206 -16.21 -15.47 -2.45
CA PRO A 206 -14.99 -16.24 -2.24
C PRO A 206 -14.86 -16.70 -0.79
N MET A 207 -14.21 -17.83 -0.58
CA MET A 207 -13.80 -18.27 0.74
C MET A 207 -12.64 -17.40 1.21
N VAL A 208 -12.82 -16.70 2.33
CA VAL A 208 -11.80 -15.86 2.95
C VAL A 208 -11.52 -16.35 4.37
N GLY A 209 -10.27 -16.30 4.79
CA GLY A 209 -9.84 -16.64 6.14
C GLY A 209 -8.84 -15.68 6.70
N VAL A 210 -8.71 -15.65 8.02
CA VAL A 210 -7.62 -14.93 8.70
C VAL A 210 -6.32 -15.72 8.49
N PHE A 211 -5.34 -15.06 7.88
CA PHE A 211 -4.00 -15.63 7.70
C PHE A 211 -3.07 -15.24 8.85
N LEU A 212 -3.09 -13.96 9.25
CA LEU A 212 -2.32 -13.47 10.39
C LEU A 212 -3.22 -12.72 11.36
N GLN A 213 -3.00 -12.94 12.65
CA GLN A 213 -3.52 -12.13 13.74
C GLN A 213 -2.38 -11.36 14.38
N LEU A 214 -2.43 -10.04 14.26
CA LEU A 214 -1.43 -9.12 14.81
C LEU A 214 -1.96 -8.41 16.06
N SER A 215 -1.12 -7.58 16.66
CA SER A 215 -1.51 -6.76 17.80
C SER A 215 -0.68 -5.49 17.88
N GLY A 216 -1.23 -4.49 18.57
CA GLY A 216 -0.60 -3.19 18.78
C GLY A 216 -0.71 -2.26 17.56
N GLY A 217 -0.35 -1.00 17.76
CA GLY A 217 -0.50 0.03 16.74
C GLY A 217 -1.94 0.21 16.28
N LEU A 218 -2.10 0.68 15.07
CA LEU A 218 -3.39 0.83 14.40
C LEU A 218 -3.83 -0.49 13.72
N GLY A 219 -2.86 -1.26 13.25
CA GLY A 219 -3.04 -2.51 12.52
C GLY A 219 -2.15 -2.59 11.27
N PRO A 220 -2.22 -3.72 10.53
CA PRO A 220 -1.52 -3.90 9.28
C PRO A 220 -1.96 -2.85 8.26
N ASP A 221 -0.99 -2.33 7.52
CA ASP A 221 -1.18 -1.33 6.48
C ASP A 221 -0.68 -1.90 5.14
N GLY A 222 0.37 -1.39 4.54
CA GLY A 222 0.95 -1.94 3.32
C GLY A 222 1.48 -3.36 3.50
N LEU A 223 1.34 -4.16 2.47
CA LEU A 223 1.77 -5.55 2.36
C LEU A 223 2.67 -5.73 1.15
N ALA A 224 3.66 -6.61 1.25
CA ALA A 224 4.41 -7.07 0.09
C ALA A 224 4.86 -8.52 0.28
N THR A 225 5.09 -9.23 -0.82
CA THR A 225 5.68 -10.57 -0.83
C THR A 225 6.98 -10.57 -1.61
N ASN A 226 7.84 -11.54 -1.33
CA ASN A 226 9.03 -11.82 -2.10
C ASN A 226 8.94 -13.19 -2.80
N GLU A 227 9.93 -13.52 -3.63
CA GLU A 227 9.97 -14.75 -4.41
C GLU A 227 10.01 -16.02 -3.54
N GLN A 228 10.52 -15.94 -2.30
CA GLN A 228 10.50 -17.04 -1.33
C GLN A 228 9.11 -17.28 -0.71
N GLY A 229 8.12 -16.43 -1.03
CA GLY A 229 6.79 -16.49 -0.45
C GLY A 229 6.69 -15.84 0.93
N TRP A 230 7.71 -15.07 1.35
CA TRP A 230 7.61 -14.32 2.58
C TRP A 230 6.62 -13.17 2.42
N LEU A 231 5.76 -13.01 3.40
CA LEU A 231 4.85 -11.87 3.50
C LEU A 231 5.39 -10.86 4.51
N THR A 232 5.63 -9.63 4.07
CA THR A 232 5.93 -8.53 4.96
C THR A 232 4.71 -7.65 5.20
N VAL A 233 4.61 -7.15 6.43
CA VAL A 233 3.46 -6.37 6.91
C VAL A 233 3.97 -5.10 7.58
N ALA A 234 3.62 -3.94 7.04
CA ALA A 234 3.78 -2.66 7.72
C ALA A 234 2.76 -2.56 8.85
N GLN A 235 3.20 -2.25 10.08
CA GLN A 235 2.31 -2.08 11.22
C GLN A 235 2.15 -0.59 11.53
N ALA A 236 1.04 -0.01 11.08
CA ALA A 236 0.76 1.41 11.28
C ALA A 236 0.72 1.79 12.76
N GLN A 237 1.27 2.96 13.10
CA GLN A 237 1.40 3.49 14.46
C GLN A 237 2.18 2.58 15.43
N ALA A 238 3.09 1.75 14.92
CA ALA A 238 3.90 0.87 15.75
C ALA A 238 5.41 1.01 15.49
N GLY A 239 5.83 1.78 14.48
CA GLY A 239 7.23 1.99 14.11
C GLY A 239 7.94 0.67 13.78
N ARG A 240 7.24 -0.24 13.09
CA ARG A 240 7.79 -1.56 12.79
C ARG A 240 7.13 -2.21 11.59
N ALA A 241 7.84 -3.19 11.02
CA ALA A 241 7.32 -4.16 10.07
C ALA A 241 7.57 -5.58 10.59
N TYR A 242 6.76 -6.51 10.12
CA TYR A 242 6.92 -7.93 10.39
C TYR A 242 7.15 -8.69 9.09
N VAL A 243 7.90 -9.79 9.16
CA VAL A 243 8.08 -10.73 8.05
C VAL A 243 7.64 -12.11 8.50
N PHE A 244 6.82 -12.77 7.71
CA PHE A 244 6.29 -14.11 7.93
C PHE A 244 6.60 -14.99 6.74
N ASP A 245 6.73 -16.30 6.96
CA ASP A 245 6.83 -17.25 5.87
C ASP A 245 5.47 -17.56 5.22
N ALA A 246 5.47 -18.43 4.22
CA ALA A 246 4.25 -18.83 3.49
C ALA A 246 3.21 -19.59 4.36
N LEU A 247 3.61 -20.07 5.53
CA LEU A 247 2.73 -20.74 6.49
C LEU A 247 2.19 -19.77 7.55
N GLY A 248 2.76 -18.54 7.63
CA GLY A 248 2.40 -17.54 8.62
C GLY A 248 3.29 -17.58 9.87
N ASP A 249 4.38 -18.35 9.84
CA ASP A 249 5.34 -18.36 10.94
C ASP A 249 6.23 -17.12 10.89
N PRO A 250 6.50 -16.47 12.06
CA PRO A 250 7.24 -15.22 12.10
C PRO A 250 8.74 -15.44 11.85
N ILE A 251 9.28 -14.78 10.82
CA ILE A 251 10.70 -14.75 10.47
C ILE A 251 11.40 -13.60 11.18
N ALA A 252 10.87 -12.37 11.04
CA ALA A 252 11.48 -11.17 11.60
C ALA A 252 10.48 -10.13 12.09
N GLU A 253 10.90 -9.39 13.12
CA GLU A 253 10.34 -8.10 13.49
C GLU A 253 11.42 -7.05 13.26
N VAL A 254 11.12 -6.06 12.42
CA VAL A 254 12.02 -4.96 12.08
C VAL A 254 11.50 -3.69 12.71
N ARG A 255 12.27 -3.06 13.60
CA ARG A 255 11.93 -1.80 14.25
C ARG A 255 12.58 -0.64 13.53
N LEU A 256 11.84 0.46 13.42
CA LEU A 256 12.38 1.73 12.99
C LEU A 256 13.07 2.43 14.16
N PRO A 257 14.22 3.12 13.93
CA PRO A 257 14.90 3.86 15.00
C PRO A 257 14.15 5.15 15.37
N GLU A 258 13.29 5.64 14.49
CA GLU A 258 12.47 6.84 14.68
C GLU A 258 11.14 6.70 13.90
N GLY A 259 10.14 7.52 14.28
CA GLY A 259 8.82 7.48 13.66
C GLY A 259 7.96 6.30 14.09
N LEU A 260 6.66 6.47 13.95
CA LEU A 260 5.68 5.44 14.30
C LEU A 260 4.73 5.10 13.14
N TRP A 261 4.63 5.99 12.14
CA TRP A 261 3.74 5.78 11.01
C TRP A 261 4.42 4.96 9.92
N THR A 262 4.18 3.67 9.95
CA THR A 262 4.71 2.69 9.02
C THR A 262 3.60 2.25 8.06
N PRO A 263 3.31 3.02 6.99
CA PRO A 263 2.20 2.70 6.10
C PRO A 263 2.57 1.69 5.02
N SER A 264 3.86 1.57 4.66
CA SER A 264 4.23 0.80 3.47
C SER A 264 5.56 0.07 3.62
N VAL A 265 5.65 -1.07 2.95
CA VAL A 265 6.82 -1.93 2.86
C VAL A 265 6.97 -2.46 1.44
N THR A 266 8.21 -2.71 1.02
CA THR A 266 8.49 -3.41 -0.25
C THR A 266 9.85 -4.11 -0.18
N PHE A 267 10.00 -5.25 -0.86
CA PHE A 267 11.31 -5.87 -1.05
C PHE A 267 12.04 -5.26 -2.25
N HIS A 268 13.37 -5.24 -2.19
CA HIS A 268 14.18 -4.83 -3.35
C HIS A 268 14.08 -5.90 -4.45
N PRO A 269 13.89 -5.52 -5.73
CA PRO A 269 13.67 -6.49 -6.79
C PRO A 269 14.86 -7.44 -7.02
N ASP A 270 16.11 -6.93 -6.96
CA ASP A 270 17.31 -7.71 -7.22
C ASP A 270 17.92 -8.35 -5.96
N ASP A 271 17.52 -7.90 -4.78
CA ASP A 271 18.01 -8.42 -3.49
C ASP A 271 16.85 -8.61 -2.52
N GLN A 272 16.18 -9.71 -2.67
CA GLN A 272 14.96 -10.07 -1.92
C GLN A 272 15.18 -10.23 -0.40
N SER A 273 16.43 -10.12 0.08
CA SER A 273 16.74 -10.01 1.51
C SER A 273 16.58 -8.58 2.03
N LYS A 274 16.60 -7.55 1.16
CA LYS A 274 16.45 -6.15 1.54
C LYS A 274 14.98 -5.76 1.59
N LEU A 275 14.53 -5.43 2.79
CA LEU A 275 13.19 -4.90 3.04
C LEU A 275 13.26 -3.38 3.23
N TYR A 276 12.57 -2.64 2.37
CA TYR A 276 12.38 -1.20 2.49
C TYR A 276 11.08 -0.91 3.26
N ILE A 277 11.14 0.03 4.19
CA ILE A 277 10.05 0.36 5.12
C ILE A 277 9.88 1.87 5.13
N VAL A 278 8.69 2.35 4.82
CA VAL A 278 8.37 3.78 4.82
C VAL A 278 7.92 4.21 6.20
N ASP A 279 8.49 5.30 6.71
CA ASP A 279 7.93 6.07 7.81
C ASP A 279 7.38 7.41 7.31
N ALA A 280 6.06 7.51 7.29
CA ALA A 280 5.37 8.72 6.83
C ALA A 280 5.47 9.89 7.81
N GLN A 281 5.86 9.65 9.07
CA GLN A 281 5.99 10.71 10.07
C GLN A 281 7.23 11.58 9.83
N THR A 282 8.35 10.94 9.49
CA THR A 282 9.63 11.63 9.26
C THR A 282 9.92 11.86 7.78
N GLY A 283 9.16 11.22 6.88
CA GLY A 283 9.43 11.20 5.44
C GLY A 283 10.71 10.41 5.13
N THR A 284 10.97 9.34 5.88
CA THR A 284 12.17 8.51 5.75
C THR A 284 11.80 7.13 5.23
N ILE A 285 12.58 6.63 4.30
CA ILE A 285 12.56 5.24 3.87
C ILE A 285 13.73 4.54 4.54
N PHE A 286 13.42 3.53 5.33
CA PHE A 286 14.41 2.69 6.02
C PHE A 286 14.63 1.40 5.26
N VAL A 287 15.78 0.76 5.49
CA VAL A 287 16.10 -0.56 4.94
C VAL A 287 16.61 -1.49 6.04
N ALA A 288 16.26 -2.75 5.94
CA ALA A 288 16.79 -3.83 6.78
C ALA A 288 17.14 -5.05 5.93
N ASN A 289 18.21 -5.76 6.28
CA ASN A 289 18.54 -7.05 5.70
C ASN A 289 17.88 -8.15 6.53
N ILE A 290 16.98 -8.89 5.90
CA ILE A 290 16.31 -10.04 6.52
C ILE A 290 17.20 -11.27 6.33
N PRO A 291 17.65 -11.93 7.42
CA PRO A 291 18.44 -13.14 7.32
C PRO A 291 17.66 -14.26 6.60
N GLN A 292 18.35 -14.98 5.70
CA GLN A 292 17.82 -16.15 4.98
C GLN A 292 17.99 -17.43 5.78
#